data_8e73f498548f7d9c4bb537b227850f95
#
_entry.id   8e73f498548f7d9c4bb537b227850f95
#
_cell.length_a   1.000
_cell.length_b   1.000
_cell.length_c   1.000
_cell.angle_alpha   90.00
_cell.angle_beta   90.00
_cell.angle_gamma   90.00
#
_symmetry.space_group_name_H-M   'P 1'
#
loop_
_entity.id
_entity.type
_entity.pdbx_description
1 polymer ?
#
loop_
_entity_poly.entity_id
_entity_poly.type
_entity_poly.pdbx_seq_one_letter_code
_entity_poly.pdbx_strand_id
1 'polypeptide(L)'
;MAISDDDIERLRETVSLVDVVQGYLPLRRVGRNWVGLCPFHAEKSGSFNVREETKRYRCFGCGAAGDVFKFVQDIEHLDFVGSIEHLANKAGITLTYTTGGQSKDRQHRKQLIEVMDKAVNWYHERLLTSPDARVARDYLRDRGLSGEVARQFKMGWAPDDWDAMSKEIGVSIDLLKEVGLAFINKRGNA
;
A
#
# COMPACT_ATOMS: atom_id res chain seq x y z
N MET A 1 -5.12 -16.14 -1.00
CA MET A 1 -4.60 -17.11 -1.97
C MET A 1 -3.38 -16.49 -2.63
N ALA A 2 -2.29 -17.23 -2.75
CA ALA A 2 -1.11 -16.78 -3.49
C ALA A 2 -1.14 -17.39 -4.88
N ILE A 3 -0.72 -16.63 -5.86
CA ILE A 3 -0.48 -17.16 -7.18
C ILE A 3 0.84 -17.91 -7.13
N SER A 4 0.94 -19.05 -7.84
CA SER A 4 2.14 -19.87 -7.92
C SER A 4 3.31 -19.08 -8.52
N ASP A 5 4.51 -19.22 -7.97
CA ASP A 5 5.71 -18.55 -8.50
C ASP A 5 6.01 -19.00 -9.94
N ASP A 6 5.71 -20.26 -10.27
CA ASP A 6 5.86 -20.82 -11.62
C ASP A 6 4.93 -20.11 -12.63
N ASP A 7 3.70 -19.79 -12.24
CA ASP A 7 2.78 -19.06 -13.09
C ASP A 7 3.19 -17.61 -13.28
N ILE A 8 3.75 -16.98 -12.25
CA ILE A 8 4.28 -15.62 -12.32
C ILE A 8 5.47 -15.56 -13.30
N GLU A 9 6.37 -16.53 -13.21
CA GLU A 9 7.53 -16.58 -14.10
C GLU A 9 7.10 -16.90 -15.54
N ARG A 10 6.18 -17.86 -15.74
CA ARG A 10 5.60 -18.16 -17.04
C ARG A 10 4.93 -16.95 -17.68
N LEU A 11 4.20 -16.14 -16.90
CA LEU A 11 3.61 -14.88 -17.37
C LEU A 11 4.71 -13.89 -17.78
N ARG A 12 5.76 -13.74 -16.97
CA ARG A 12 6.87 -12.83 -17.27
C ARG A 12 7.58 -13.20 -18.56
N GLU A 13 7.75 -14.49 -18.84
CA GLU A 13 8.36 -14.98 -20.07
C GLU A 13 7.45 -14.83 -21.29
N THR A 14 6.18 -15.19 -21.13
CA THR A 14 5.22 -15.26 -22.24
C THR A 14 4.72 -13.88 -22.68
N VAL A 15 4.51 -12.97 -21.74
CA VAL A 15 3.93 -11.66 -22.03
C VAL A 15 4.99 -10.71 -22.60
N SER A 16 4.74 -10.14 -23.77
CA SER A 16 5.56 -9.09 -24.35
C SER A 16 5.29 -7.76 -23.62
N LEU A 17 6.34 -7.19 -23.01
CA LEU A 17 6.24 -5.89 -22.38
C LEU A 17 5.88 -4.79 -23.40
N VAL A 18 6.45 -4.87 -24.60
CA VAL A 18 6.16 -3.91 -25.68
C VAL A 18 4.69 -3.95 -26.07
N ASP A 19 4.11 -5.15 -26.28
CA ASP A 19 2.70 -5.28 -26.67
C ASP A 19 1.77 -4.79 -25.58
N VAL A 20 2.08 -5.07 -24.31
CA VAL A 20 1.30 -4.55 -23.19
C VAL A 20 1.33 -3.03 -23.17
N VAL A 21 2.51 -2.43 -23.25
CA VAL A 21 2.66 -0.96 -23.23
C VAL A 21 2.01 -0.32 -24.45
N GLN A 22 2.11 -0.91 -25.63
CA GLN A 22 1.46 -0.41 -26.85
C GLN A 22 -0.07 -0.41 -26.76
N GLY A 23 -0.65 -1.24 -25.90
CA GLY A 23 -2.07 -1.16 -25.58
C GLY A 23 -2.50 0.13 -24.86
N TYR A 24 -1.57 0.88 -24.29
CA TYR A 24 -1.87 2.11 -23.54
C TYR A 24 -1.30 3.37 -24.22
N LEU A 25 -0.16 3.26 -24.88
CA LEU A 25 0.50 4.41 -25.51
C LEU A 25 1.26 4.00 -26.78
N PRO A 26 1.33 4.88 -27.78
CA PRO A 26 2.09 4.60 -29.00
C PRO A 26 3.59 4.55 -28.70
N LEU A 27 4.24 3.47 -29.15
CA LEU A 27 5.68 3.31 -29.11
C LEU A 27 6.27 3.32 -30.53
N ARG A 28 7.41 3.99 -30.71
CA ARG A 28 8.23 3.92 -31.91
C ARG A 28 9.52 3.15 -31.63
N ARG A 29 9.97 2.34 -32.57
CA ARG A 29 11.20 1.60 -32.45
C ARG A 29 12.41 2.51 -32.70
N VAL A 30 13.39 2.48 -31.79
CA VAL A 30 14.64 3.22 -31.90
C VAL A 30 15.79 2.25 -31.57
N GLY A 31 16.38 1.67 -32.61
CA GLY A 31 17.39 0.59 -32.45
C GLY A 31 16.81 -0.63 -31.74
N ARG A 32 17.36 -0.98 -30.58
CA ARG A 32 16.89 -2.10 -29.74
C ARG A 32 15.80 -1.70 -28.75
N ASN A 33 15.54 -0.40 -28.60
CA ASN A 33 14.54 0.12 -27.68
C ASN A 33 13.25 0.53 -28.41
N TRP A 34 12.18 0.59 -27.63
CA TRP A 34 10.94 1.23 -28.01
C TRP A 34 10.75 2.47 -27.17
N VAL A 35 10.38 3.59 -27.80
CA VAL A 35 10.32 4.90 -27.15
C VAL A 35 8.96 5.53 -27.36
N GLY A 36 8.38 6.09 -26.31
CA GLY A 36 7.12 6.82 -26.32
C GLY A 36 7.08 7.97 -25.33
N LEU A 37 5.94 8.64 -25.25
CA LEU A 37 5.66 9.60 -24.19
C LEU A 37 5.36 8.85 -22.89
N CYS A 38 5.85 9.36 -21.77
CA CYS A 38 5.63 8.71 -20.50
C CYS A 38 4.16 8.84 -20.04
N PRO A 39 3.49 7.76 -19.61
CA PRO A 39 2.14 7.85 -19.10
C PRO A 39 2.07 8.37 -17.65
N PHE A 40 3.21 8.44 -16.95
CA PHE A 40 3.28 8.78 -15.52
C PHE A 40 3.61 10.24 -15.24
N HIS A 41 3.98 11.03 -16.28
CA HIS A 41 4.18 12.47 -16.18
C HIS A 41 3.95 13.14 -17.52
N ALA A 42 3.61 14.42 -17.51
CA ALA A 42 3.39 15.20 -18.73
C ALA A 42 4.73 15.58 -19.37
N GLU A 43 4.91 15.24 -20.65
CA GLU A 43 6.10 15.59 -21.44
C GLU A 43 5.73 15.80 -22.92
N LYS A 44 6.59 16.54 -23.64
CA LYS A 44 6.43 16.79 -25.09
C LYS A 44 7.36 15.95 -25.96
N SER A 45 8.39 15.37 -25.38
CA SER A 45 9.38 14.52 -26.06
C SER A 45 9.47 13.17 -25.37
N GLY A 46 9.53 12.08 -26.15
CA GLY A 46 9.51 10.74 -25.60
C GLY A 46 10.74 10.42 -24.76
N SER A 47 10.56 10.23 -23.48
CA SER A 47 11.58 9.77 -22.53
C SER A 47 11.31 8.39 -21.96
N PHE A 48 10.17 7.80 -22.28
CA PHE A 48 9.77 6.47 -21.84
C PHE A 48 10.36 5.41 -22.76
N ASN A 49 11.30 4.62 -22.25
CA ASN A 49 12.01 3.59 -22.98
C ASN A 49 11.59 2.21 -22.53
N VAL A 50 11.26 1.33 -23.46
CA VAL A 50 10.91 -0.07 -23.23
C VAL A 50 11.93 -0.94 -23.96
N ARG A 51 12.45 -1.95 -23.27
CA ARG A 51 13.38 -2.93 -23.82
C ARG A 51 12.81 -4.34 -23.65
N GLU A 52 12.41 -4.96 -24.75
CA GLU A 52 11.81 -6.29 -24.72
C GLU A 52 12.80 -7.37 -24.30
N GLU A 53 14.06 -7.28 -24.76
CA GLU A 53 15.10 -8.24 -24.42
C GLU A 53 15.33 -8.42 -22.91
N THR A 54 15.17 -7.33 -22.15
CA THR A 54 15.35 -7.34 -20.69
C THR A 54 14.02 -7.32 -19.94
N LYS A 55 12.89 -7.26 -20.65
CA LYS A 55 11.55 -7.13 -20.05
C LYS A 55 11.43 -5.95 -19.08
N ARG A 56 12.13 -4.83 -19.38
CA ARG A 56 12.18 -3.65 -18.51
C ARG A 56 11.80 -2.37 -19.24
N TYR A 57 11.16 -1.47 -18.52
CA TYR A 57 10.97 -0.08 -18.96
C TYR A 57 11.69 0.89 -18.03
N ARG A 58 12.02 2.06 -18.55
CA ARG A 58 12.54 3.18 -17.79
C ARG A 58 12.16 4.50 -18.45
N CYS A 59 11.62 5.42 -17.67
CA CYS A 59 11.45 6.81 -18.06
C CYS A 59 12.67 7.63 -17.62
N PHE A 60 13.32 8.30 -18.53
CA PHE A 60 14.45 9.20 -18.22
C PHE A 60 13.99 10.60 -17.77
N GLY A 61 12.71 10.93 -17.90
CA GLY A 61 12.13 12.18 -17.41
C GLY A 61 11.79 12.14 -15.92
N CYS A 62 10.92 11.19 -15.50
CA CYS A 62 10.45 11.11 -14.11
C CYS A 62 11.11 9.98 -13.29
N GLY A 63 11.97 9.14 -13.90
CA GLY A 63 12.64 8.05 -13.21
C GLY A 63 11.79 6.78 -13.02
N ALA A 64 10.52 6.75 -13.45
CA ALA A 64 9.68 5.56 -13.37
C ALA A 64 10.34 4.40 -14.10
N ALA A 65 10.43 3.23 -13.45
CA ALA A 65 11.06 2.05 -14.00
C ALA A 65 10.45 0.78 -13.41
N GLY A 66 10.47 -0.32 -14.18
CA GLY A 66 9.94 -1.59 -13.71
C GLY A 66 9.90 -2.66 -14.79
N ASP A 67 9.14 -3.71 -14.50
CA ASP A 67 8.77 -4.78 -15.42
C ASP A 67 7.29 -4.64 -15.84
N VAL A 68 6.76 -5.65 -16.52
CA VAL A 68 5.38 -5.66 -17.00
C VAL A 68 4.36 -5.58 -15.84
N PHE A 69 4.64 -6.23 -14.71
CA PHE A 69 3.73 -6.19 -13.55
C PHE A 69 3.69 -4.80 -12.94
N LYS A 70 4.86 -4.19 -12.72
CA LYS A 70 4.97 -2.83 -12.18
C LYS A 70 4.30 -1.81 -13.11
N PHE A 71 4.43 -1.96 -14.43
CA PHE A 71 3.77 -1.09 -15.40
C PHE A 71 2.25 -1.16 -15.25
N VAL A 72 1.68 -2.38 -15.20
CA VAL A 72 0.22 -2.57 -15.07
C VAL A 72 -0.30 -2.11 -13.70
N GLN A 73 0.47 -2.34 -12.61
CA GLN A 73 0.12 -1.79 -11.29
C GLN A 73 -0.05 -0.27 -11.34
N ASP A 74 0.93 0.42 -11.94
CA ASP A 74 0.96 1.88 -11.94
C ASP A 74 -0.09 2.50 -12.87
N ILE A 75 -0.34 1.88 -14.03
CA ILE A 75 -1.28 2.44 -15.03
C ILE A 75 -2.75 2.12 -14.69
N GLU A 76 -3.02 0.94 -14.15
CA GLU A 76 -4.37 0.47 -13.80
C GLU A 76 -4.70 0.66 -12.31
N HIS A 77 -3.75 1.17 -11.52
CA HIS A 77 -3.89 1.34 -10.07
C HIS A 77 -4.22 0.04 -9.33
N LEU A 78 -3.62 -1.06 -9.77
CA LEU A 78 -3.83 -2.38 -9.21
C LEU A 78 -2.72 -2.73 -8.20
N ASP A 79 -3.02 -3.66 -7.29
CA ASP A 79 -2.00 -4.31 -6.49
C ASP A 79 -1.24 -5.37 -7.33
N PHE A 80 -0.22 -5.98 -6.76
CA PHE A 80 0.60 -6.97 -7.47
C PHE A 80 -0.22 -8.18 -7.95
N VAL A 81 -1.12 -8.70 -7.12
CA VAL A 81 -1.98 -9.82 -7.47
C VAL A 81 -2.94 -9.44 -8.59
N GLY A 82 -3.58 -8.29 -8.48
CA GLY A 82 -4.47 -7.76 -9.52
C GLY A 82 -3.77 -7.56 -10.86
N SER A 83 -2.50 -7.11 -10.85
CA SER A 83 -1.72 -6.97 -12.09
C SER A 83 -1.41 -8.30 -12.76
N ILE A 84 -1.14 -9.35 -11.97
CA ILE A 84 -0.92 -10.70 -12.48
C ILE A 84 -2.23 -11.26 -13.08
N GLU A 85 -3.34 -11.12 -12.35
CA GLU A 85 -4.66 -11.58 -12.83
C GLU A 85 -5.08 -10.87 -14.13
N HIS A 86 -4.85 -9.55 -14.20
CA HIS A 86 -5.11 -8.76 -15.39
C HIS A 86 -4.30 -9.28 -16.61
N LEU A 87 -3.01 -9.49 -16.43
CA LEU A 87 -2.13 -9.98 -17.50
C LEU A 87 -2.44 -11.42 -17.89
N ALA A 88 -2.75 -12.28 -16.91
CA ALA A 88 -3.13 -13.67 -17.17
C ALA A 88 -4.42 -13.77 -17.99
N ASN A 89 -5.43 -12.99 -17.66
CA ASN A 89 -6.67 -12.90 -18.42
C ASN A 89 -6.41 -12.45 -19.86
N LYS A 90 -5.59 -11.42 -20.03
CA LYS A 90 -5.23 -10.88 -21.35
C LYS A 90 -4.42 -11.88 -22.20
N ALA A 91 -3.56 -12.67 -21.55
CA ALA A 91 -2.73 -13.69 -22.20
C ALA A 91 -3.42 -15.07 -22.35
N GLY A 92 -4.63 -15.24 -21.81
CA GLY A 92 -5.34 -16.52 -21.81
C GLY A 92 -4.66 -17.59 -20.94
N ILE A 93 -3.93 -17.19 -19.90
CA ILE A 93 -3.19 -18.09 -18.99
C ILE A 93 -4.03 -18.35 -17.74
N THR A 94 -4.29 -19.62 -17.45
CA THR A 94 -4.95 -20.03 -16.21
C THR A 94 -3.94 -20.00 -15.07
N LEU A 95 -4.31 -19.32 -13.98
CA LEU A 95 -3.47 -19.18 -12.79
C LEU A 95 -3.78 -20.29 -11.78
N THR A 96 -2.74 -20.82 -11.16
CA THR A 96 -2.81 -21.76 -10.05
C THR A 96 -2.65 -21.02 -8.73
N TYR A 97 -3.62 -21.17 -7.85
CA TYR A 97 -3.59 -20.55 -6.53
C TYR A 97 -3.10 -21.54 -5.48
N THR A 98 -2.00 -21.18 -4.80
CA THR A 98 -1.45 -21.98 -3.70
C THR A 98 -2.06 -21.53 -2.36
N THR A 99 -2.43 -22.51 -1.54
CA THR A 99 -3.17 -22.26 -0.28
C THR A 99 -2.28 -22.16 0.97
N GLY A 100 -0.94 -22.15 0.83
CA GLY A 100 -0.07 -22.54 1.95
C GLY A 100 0.67 -21.42 2.72
N GLY A 101 1.06 -20.31 2.14
CA GLY A 101 1.99 -19.35 2.80
C GLY A 101 1.38 -17.97 3.03
N GLN A 102 0.79 -17.40 2.03
CA GLN A 102 0.30 -16.01 2.06
C GLN A 102 -1.03 -15.82 2.80
N SER A 103 -1.78 -16.87 3.11
CA SER A 103 -2.99 -16.73 3.94
C SER A 103 -2.65 -16.32 5.38
N LYS A 104 -1.52 -16.80 5.93
CA LYS A 104 -1.04 -16.40 7.26
C LYS A 104 -0.58 -14.95 7.28
N ASP A 105 0.20 -14.52 6.29
CA ASP A 105 0.68 -13.15 6.19
C ASP A 105 -0.45 -12.15 5.93
N ARG A 106 -1.42 -12.49 5.08
CA ARG A 106 -2.63 -11.67 4.88
C ARG A 106 -3.48 -11.59 6.13
N GLN A 107 -3.69 -12.72 6.80
CA GLN A 107 -4.45 -12.77 8.05
C GLN A 107 -3.74 -11.99 9.14
N HIS A 108 -2.43 -12.13 9.25
CA HIS A 108 -1.62 -11.37 10.17
C HIS A 108 -1.66 -9.87 9.89
N ARG A 109 -1.44 -9.46 8.63
CA ARG A 109 -1.59 -8.05 8.22
C ARG A 109 -2.97 -7.49 8.51
N LYS A 110 -4.03 -8.29 8.29
CA LYS A 110 -5.39 -7.89 8.64
C LYS A 110 -5.54 -7.66 10.14
N GLN A 111 -4.96 -8.54 10.97
CA GLN A 111 -4.94 -8.37 12.42
C GLN A 111 -4.22 -7.08 12.83
N LEU A 112 -3.07 -6.75 12.23
CA LEU A 112 -2.35 -5.52 12.52
C LEU A 112 -3.18 -4.27 12.17
N ILE A 113 -3.88 -4.28 11.04
CA ILE A 113 -4.79 -3.18 10.64
C ILE A 113 -5.94 -3.06 11.66
N GLU A 114 -6.55 -4.17 12.06
CA GLU A 114 -7.63 -4.16 13.07
C GLU A 114 -7.15 -3.62 14.44
N VAL A 115 -5.91 -3.90 14.82
CA VAL A 115 -5.27 -3.33 16.03
C VAL A 115 -5.15 -1.82 15.92
N MET A 116 -4.65 -1.32 14.77
CA MET A 116 -4.53 0.12 14.53
C MET A 116 -5.89 0.81 14.52
N ASP A 117 -6.91 0.22 13.90
CA ASP A 117 -8.27 0.76 13.89
C ASP A 117 -8.86 0.84 15.31
N LYS A 118 -8.65 -0.18 16.14
CA LYS A 118 -9.06 -0.16 17.56
C LYS A 118 -8.39 0.97 18.31
N ALA A 119 -7.08 1.14 18.14
CA ALA A 119 -6.34 2.20 18.80
C ALA A 119 -6.79 3.60 18.34
N VAL A 120 -6.96 3.80 17.03
CA VAL A 120 -7.48 5.07 16.48
C VAL A 120 -8.84 5.39 17.04
N ASN A 121 -9.76 4.41 17.08
CA ASN A 121 -11.10 4.63 17.61
C ASN A 121 -11.07 4.91 19.13
N TRP A 122 -10.22 4.22 19.90
CA TRP A 122 -10.07 4.45 21.33
C TRP A 122 -9.57 5.87 21.64
N TYR A 123 -8.50 6.34 20.98
CA TYR A 123 -8.01 7.71 21.15
C TYR A 123 -9.02 8.76 20.67
N HIS A 124 -9.74 8.48 19.60
CA HIS A 124 -10.74 9.38 19.05
C HIS A 124 -11.95 9.54 19.98
N GLU A 125 -12.50 8.41 20.46
CA GLU A 125 -13.62 8.45 21.40
C GLU A 125 -13.24 9.16 22.69
N ARG A 126 -12.02 8.94 23.18
CA ARG A 126 -11.49 9.63 24.36
C ARG A 126 -11.38 11.15 24.14
N LEU A 127 -10.95 11.59 22.98
CA LEU A 127 -10.97 13.02 22.64
C LEU A 127 -12.38 13.60 22.72
N LEU A 128 -13.36 12.87 22.22
CA LEU A 128 -14.75 13.37 22.14
C LEU A 128 -15.47 13.37 23.48
N THR A 129 -15.26 12.35 24.30
CA THR A 129 -16.13 12.09 25.47
C THR A 129 -15.43 12.24 26.81
N SER A 130 -14.13 11.97 26.91
CA SER A 130 -13.43 11.87 28.18
C SER A 130 -13.23 13.25 28.83
N PRO A 131 -13.44 13.37 30.17
CA PRO A 131 -13.24 14.63 30.90
C PRO A 131 -11.80 15.15 30.85
N ASP A 132 -10.80 14.26 30.90
CA ASP A 132 -9.38 14.60 30.85
C ASP A 132 -8.94 15.18 29.49
N ALA A 133 -9.68 14.89 28.41
CA ALA A 133 -9.46 15.46 27.10
C ALA A 133 -9.96 16.91 26.92
N ARG A 134 -10.52 17.51 27.96
CA ARG A 134 -11.04 18.90 27.86
C ARG A 134 -9.99 19.88 27.38
N VAL A 135 -8.79 19.79 27.92
CA VAL A 135 -7.67 20.69 27.54
C VAL A 135 -7.35 20.54 26.04
N ALA A 136 -7.37 19.33 25.51
CA ALA A 136 -7.14 19.10 24.08
C ALA A 136 -8.28 19.66 23.21
N ARG A 137 -9.54 19.50 23.65
CA ARG A 137 -10.69 20.08 22.92
C ARG A 137 -10.65 21.60 22.91
N ASP A 138 -10.27 22.23 24.04
CA ASP A 138 -10.14 23.68 24.14
C ASP A 138 -9.00 24.17 23.22
N TYR A 139 -7.85 23.49 23.23
CA TYR A 139 -6.73 23.79 22.35
C TYR A 139 -7.09 23.69 20.86
N LEU A 140 -7.80 22.62 20.45
CA LEU A 140 -8.26 22.46 19.05
C LEU A 140 -9.19 23.60 18.64
N ARG A 141 -10.14 23.97 19.52
CA ARG A 141 -11.07 25.07 19.29
C ARG A 141 -10.35 26.41 19.14
N ASP A 142 -9.37 26.70 19.99
CA ASP A 142 -8.59 27.93 19.92
C ASP A 142 -7.77 28.04 18.63
N ARG A 143 -7.45 26.88 18.00
CA ARG A 143 -6.84 26.78 16.69
C ARG A 143 -7.83 26.78 15.52
N GLY A 144 -9.09 26.98 15.77
CA GLY A 144 -10.13 26.99 14.73
C GLY A 144 -10.52 25.61 14.21
N LEU A 145 -10.11 24.54 14.88
CA LEU A 145 -10.46 23.16 14.52
C LEU A 145 -11.77 22.79 15.22
N SER A 146 -12.84 22.69 14.43
CA SER A 146 -14.17 22.34 14.95
C SER A 146 -14.23 20.85 15.36
N GLY A 147 -15.22 20.51 16.19
CA GLY A 147 -15.50 19.11 16.52
C GLY A 147 -15.88 18.26 15.29
N GLU A 148 -16.37 18.89 14.22
CA GLU A 148 -16.65 18.24 12.95
C GLU A 148 -15.36 17.84 12.23
N VAL A 149 -14.39 18.74 12.19
CA VAL A 149 -13.03 18.46 11.68
C VAL A 149 -12.36 17.35 12.50
N ALA A 150 -12.45 17.41 13.83
CA ALA A 150 -11.90 16.39 14.69
C ALA A 150 -12.50 15.00 14.40
N ARG A 151 -13.81 14.91 14.12
CA ARG A 151 -14.47 13.67 13.73
C ARG A 151 -14.06 13.22 12.33
N GLN A 152 -14.02 14.12 11.36
CA GLN A 152 -13.65 13.82 9.98
C GLN A 152 -12.25 13.22 9.88
N PHE A 153 -11.28 13.76 10.63
CA PHE A 153 -9.89 13.31 10.63
C PHE A 153 -9.55 12.30 11.74
N LYS A 154 -10.58 11.83 12.47
CA LYS A 154 -10.39 10.91 13.61
C LYS A 154 -9.27 11.37 14.56
N MET A 155 -9.21 12.66 14.87
CA MET A 155 -8.26 13.19 15.84
C MET A 155 -8.47 12.51 17.20
N GLY A 156 -7.41 12.22 17.93
CA GLY A 156 -7.44 11.49 19.18
C GLY A 156 -6.75 12.22 20.32
N TRP A 157 -7.00 11.76 21.55
CA TRP A 157 -6.35 12.20 22.77
C TRP A 157 -5.65 11.04 23.46
N ALA A 158 -4.35 11.17 23.69
CA ALA A 158 -3.59 10.25 24.52
C ALA A 158 -3.55 10.80 25.96
N PRO A 159 -4.07 10.05 26.95
CA PRO A 159 -3.97 10.44 28.36
C PRO A 159 -2.54 10.30 28.89
N ASP A 160 -2.27 10.91 30.04
CA ASP A 160 -0.99 10.74 30.73
C ASP A 160 -0.80 9.34 31.35
N ASP A 161 -1.86 8.55 31.41
CA ASP A 161 -1.80 7.17 31.85
C ASP A 161 -1.14 6.30 30.78
N TRP A 162 0.06 5.83 31.10
CA TRP A 162 0.99 5.15 30.20
C TRP A 162 0.45 3.85 29.59
N ASP A 163 -0.39 3.11 30.32
CA ASP A 163 -0.89 1.80 29.93
C ASP A 163 -2.42 1.72 29.77
N ALA A 164 -3.12 2.87 29.85
CA ALA A 164 -4.58 2.92 29.73
C ALA A 164 -5.09 2.29 28.44
N MET A 165 -4.50 2.66 27.32
CA MET A 165 -4.88 2.12 26.01
C MET A 165 -4.68 0.61 25.94
N SER A 166 -3.51 0.12 26.33
CA SER A 166 -3.19 -1.32 26.26
C SER A 166 -4.09 -2.18 27.14
N LYS A 167 -4.55 -1.66 28.28
CA LYS A 167 -5.48 -2.34 29.17
C LYS A 167 -6.91 -2.39 28.63
N GLU A 168 -7.36 -1.35 27.95
CA GLU A 168 -8.75 -1.16 27.57
C GLU A 168 -9.10 -1.76 26.19
N ILE A 169 -8.18 -1.74 25.22
CA ILE A 169 -8.50 -2.18 23.83
C ILE A 169 -8.55 -3.70 23.64
N GLY A 170 -8.18 -4.51 24.64
CA GLY A 170 -8.28 -5.97 24.59
C GLY A 170 -7.40 -6.62 23.52
N VAL A 171 -6.21 -6.07 23.26
CA VAL A 171 -5.23 -6.56 22.29
C VAL A 171 -3.98 -7.04 23.01
N SER A 172 -3.36 -8.13 22.54
CA SER A 172 -2.12 -8.64 23.13
C SER A 172 -0.98 -7.63 22.99
N ILE A 173 -0.12 -7.60 24.01
CA ILE A 173 1.03 -6.68 24.05
C ILE A 173 2.00 -6.91 22.88
N ASP A 174 2.10 -8.15 22.38
CA ASP A 174 2.98 -8.48 21.27
C ASP A 174 2.47 -7.86 19.95
N LEU A 175 1.17 -7.88 19.70
CA LEU A 175 0.60 -7.18 18.55
C LEU A 175 0.73 -5.66 18.67
N LEU A 176 0.58 -5.11 19.90
CA LEU A 176 0.79 -3.68 20.14
C LEU A 176 2.24 -3.26 19.89
N LYS A 177 3.21 -4.10 20.26
CA LYS A 177 4.63 -3.87 19.96
C LYS A 177 4.91 -3.90 18.46
N GLU A 178 4.33 -4.85 17.77
CA GLU A 178 4.53 -5.02 16.33
C GLU A 178 4.02 -3.81 15.54
N VAL A 179 2.89 -3.23 15.93
CA VAL A 179 2.37 -2.00 15.32
C VAL A 179 2.99 -0.71 15.89
N GLY A 180 3.95 -0.82 16.82
CA GLY A 180 4.64 0.34 17.40
C GLY A 180 3.85 1.12 18.44
N LEU A 181 2.77 0.56 18.97
CA LEU A 181 1.92 1.20 20.00
C LEU A 181 2.33 0.86 21.43
N ALA A 182 3.23 -0.10 21.62
CA ALA A 182 3.79 -0.45 22.93
C ALA A 182 5.27 -0.79 22.82
N PHE A 183 6.00 -0.61 23.89
CA PHE A 183 7.39 -1.06 24.03
C PHE A 183 7.64 -1.54 25.46
N ILE A 184 8.56 -2.47 25.62
CA ILE A 184 8.96 -2.94 26.93
C ILE A 184 10.07 -2.02 27.45
N ASN A 185 9.85 -1.42 28.62
CA ASN A 185 10.89 -0.62 29.26
C ASN A 185 12.01 -1.53 29.83
N LYS A 186 13.14 -0.92 30.23
CA LYS A 186 14.28 -1.66 30.81
C LYS A 186 13.95 -2.43 32.10
N ARG A 187 12.77 -2.21 32.70
CA ARG A 187 12.28 -2.91 33.90
C ARG A 187 11.31 -4.03 33.58
N GLY A 188 11.07 -4.33 32.29
CA GLY A 188 10.17 -5.41 31.86
C GLY A 188 8.68 -5.08 31.88
N ASN A 189 8.29 -3.82 32.11
CA ASN A 189 6.90 -3.38 32.04
C ASN A 189 6.59 -2.86 30.62
N ALA A 190 5.42 -3.17 30.13
CA ALA A 190 4.91 -2.69 28.84
C ALA A 190 4.02 -1.48 29.05
#